data_cd0374f44261192f74abada132301370
#
_entry.id   cd0374f44261192f74abada132301370
#
_cell.length_a   1.000
_cell.length_b   1.000
_cell.length_c   1.000
_cell.angle_alpha   90.00
_cell.angle_beta   90.00
_cell.angle_gamma   90.00
#
_symmetry.space_group_name_H-M   'P 1'
#
loop_
_entity.id
_entity.type
_entity.pdbx_description
1 polymer ?
#
loop_
_entity_poly.entity_id
_entity_poly.type
_entity_poly.pdbx_seq_one_letter_code
_entity_poly.pdbx_strand_id
1 'polypeptide(L)'
;IITGVESLHGCEYAVVADRIETGSYLAAAAITGGRVKTTHTDPSLLESVLEKFEEMGAEVTRGDDWIELDMQGKRPKAVSFRTLPHPEFPTDMQAQLMAVNVIGRGFATISETIFENRFMHVPELSRMGANIQVEGHDAVVTGVETLQAAPVMATDLRASFSLVLAALVAEGETL
;
A
#
# COMPACT_ATOMS: atom_id res chain seq x y z
N ILE A 1 -23.49 3.21 20.72
CA ILE A 1 -24.91 3.18 21.13
C ILE A 1 -25.73 3.60 19.93
N ILE A 2 -26.72 2.79 19.54
CA ILE A 2 -27.64 3.08 18.44
C ILE A 2 -29.03 3.33 19.06
N THR A 3 -29.61 4.50 18.75
CA THR A 3 -31.00 4.80 19.11
C THR A 3 -31.87 4.42 17.93
N GLY A 4 -32.77 3.48 18.12
CA GLY A 4 -33.70 3.04 17.08
C GLY A 4 -34.68 4.13 16.71
N VAL A 5 -35.22 4.07 15.47
CA VAL A 5 -36.29 4.92 14.95
C VAL A 5 -37.49 4.07 14.54
N GLU A 6 -38.67 4.66 14.51
CA GLU A 6 -39.90 3.93 14.16
C GLU A 6 -39.94 3.50 12.69
N SER A 7 -39.35 4.31 11.80
CA SER A 7 -39.27 3.99 10.37
C SER A 7 -38.03 4.61 9.73
N LEU A 8 -37.56 3.99 8.66
CA LEU A 8 -36.48 4.49 7.81
C LEU A 8 -37.12 5.20 6.59
N HIS A 9 -36.43 6.22 6.09
CA HIS A 9 -36.80 6.94 4.87
C HIS A 9 -35.64 6.89 3.86
N GLY A 10 -35.90 7.15 2.59
CA GLY A 10 -34.92 7.30 1.56
C GLY A 10 -34.07 8.56 1.75
N CYS A 11 -32.84 8.55 1.22
CA CYS A 11 -31.97 9.72 1.18
C CYS A 11 -31.19 9.76 -0.13
N GLU A 12 -30.70 10.94 -0.48
CA GLU A 12 -29.61 11.10 -1.46
C GLU A 12 -28.30 11.29 -0.69
N TYR A 13 -27.29 10.53 -1.06
CA TYR A 13 -26.00 10.56 -0.38
C TYR A 13 -24.84 10.35 -1.38
N ALA A 14 -23.84 11.22 -1.34
CA ALA A 14 -22.62 11.03 -2.08
C ALA A 14 -21.69 10.08 -1.31
N VAL A 15 -21.37 8.94 -1.91
CA VAL A 15 -20.44 7.98 -1.31
C VAL A 15 -19.03 8.59 -1.26
N VAL A 16 -18.35 8.45 -0.12
CA VAL A 16 -16.96 8.90 0.03
C VAL A 16 -16.04 8.16 -0.93
N ALA A 17 -14.93 8.82 -1.34
CA ALA A 17 -13.91 8.19 -2.17
C ALA A 17 -13.29 6.97 -1.48
N ASP A 18 -12.95 5.94 -2.26
CA ASP A 18 -12.18 4.80 -1.75
C ASP A 18 -10.72 5.22 -1.53
N ARG A 19 -10.40 5.47 -0.27
CA ARG A 19 -9.03 5.85 0.14
C ARG A 19 -7.99 4.77 -0.15
N ILE A 20 -8.39 3.49 -0.17
CA ILE A 20 -7.47 2.38 -0.43
C ILE A 20 -7.15 2.28 -1.91
N GLU A 21 -8.12 2.53 -2.79
CA GLU A 21 -7.89 2.68 -4.22
C GLU A 21 -6.91 3.84 -4.47
N THR A 22 -7.19 5.02 -3.90
CA THR A 22 -6.30 6.18 -3.97
C THR A 22 -4.87 5.83 -3.54
N GLY A 23 -4.69 5.27 -2.33
CA GLY A 23 -3.39 4.87 -1.80
C GLY A 23 -2.66 3.84 -2.65
N SER A 24 -3.40 2.94 -3.30
CA SER A 24 -2.84 1.91 -4.19
C SER A 24 -2.25 2.51 -5.47
N TYR A 25 -2.90 3.53 -6.08
CA TYR A 25 -2.31 4.26 -7.22
C TYR A 25 -1.10 5.11 -6.81
N LEU A 26 -1.12 5.71 -5.61
CA LEU A 26 0.07 6.39 -5.07
C LEU A 26 1.23 5.40 -4.86
N ALA A 27 0.95 4.19 -4.36
CA ALA A 27 1.95 3.12 -4.23
C ALA A 27 2.52 2.68 -5.59
N ALA A 28 1.71 2.68 -6.65
CA ALA A 28 2.20 2.39 -8.01
C ALA A 28 3.21 3.45 -8.49
N ALA A 29 2.97 4.73 -8.24
CA ALA A 29 3.94 5.77 -8.52
C ALA A 29 5.19 5.64 -7.64
N ALA A 30 5.01 5.32 -6.35
CA ALA A 30 6.13 5.16 -5.43
C ALA A 30 7.07 4.02 -5.84
N ILE A 31 6.53 2.85 -6.18
CA ILE A 31 7.34 1.69 -6.56
C ILE A 31 8.06 1.88 -7.91
N THR A 32 7.43 2.58 -8.86
CA THR A 32 8.00 2.81 -10.20
C THR A 32 8.93 4.02 -10.28
N GLY A 33 9.08 4.77 -9.20
CA GLY A 33 9.83 6.05 -9.23
C GLY A 33 9.09 7.15 -10.01
N GLY A 34 7.79 6.95 -10.29
CA GLY A 34 6.97 7.79 -11.14
C GLY A 34 6.27 8.93 -10.41
N ARG A 35 5.30 9.52 -11.13
CA ARG A 35 4.42 10.58 -10.63
C ARG A 35 2.98 10.26 -10.97
N VAL A 36 2.07 10.46 -10.01
CA VAL A 36 0.63 10.32 -10.21
C VAL A 36 -0.13 11.40 -9.45
N LYS A 37 -1.22 11.86 -10.04
CA LYS A 37 -2.21 12.73 -9.38
C LYS A 37 -3.55 12.01 -9.35
N THR A 38 -4.10 11.82 -8.14
CA THR A 38 -5.45 11.31 -7.92
C THR A 38 -6.39 12.48 -7.62
N THR A 39 -7.60 12.44 -8.14
CA THR A 39 -8.63 13.47 -7.96
C THR A 39 -9.90 12.87 -7.39
N HIS A 40 -10.81 13.72 -6.88
CA HIS A 40 -12.05 13.31 -6.22
C HIS A 40 -11.77 12.40 -5.00
N THR A 41 -10.73 12.75 -4.24
CA THR A 41 -10.33 12.04 -3.03
C THR A 41 -10.09 13.03 -1.90
N ASP A 42 -10.37 12.63 -0.66
CA ASP A 42 -10.11 13.44 0.53
C ASP A 42 -8.75 13.05 1.13
N PRO A 43 -7.73 13.92 1.06
CA PRO A 43 -6.39 13.64 1.61
C PRO A 43 -6.41 13.32 3.11
N SER A 44 -7.34 13.91 3.88
CA SER A 44 -7.42 13.70 5.33
C SER A 44 -7.72 12.25 5.73
N LEU A 45 -8.26 11.45 4.81
CA LEU A 45 -8.54 10.02 5.03
C LEU A 45 -7.30 9.13 4.88
N LEU A 46 -6.16 9.70 4.43
CA LEU A 46 -4.92 8.99 4.10
C LEU A 46 -3.67 9.54 4.79
N GLU A 47 -3.78 10.46 5.73
CA GLU A 47 -2.64 11.16 6.34
C GLU A 47 -1.51 10.20 6.76
N SER A 48 -1.83 9.15 7.52
CA SER A 48 -0.84 8.16 7.97
C SER A 48 -0.13 7.40 6.85
N VAL A 49 -0.79 7.25 5.70
CA VAL A 49 -0.20 6.61 4.51
C VAL A 49 0.66 7.60 3.74
N LEU A 50 0.21 8.85 3.60
CA LEU A 50 0.95 9.92 2.93
C LEU A 50 2.26 10.22 3.66
N GLU A 51 2.25 10.27 4.98
CA GLU A 51 3.45 10.41 5.80
C GLU A 51 4.48 9.30 5.49
N LYS A 52 4.04 8.05 5.30
CA LYS A 52 4.95 6.96 4.93
C LYS A 52 5.54 7.14 3.53
N PHE A 53 4.77 7.61 2.56
CA PHE A 53 5.33 7.94 1.24
C PHE A 53 6.35 9.09 1.31
N GLU A 54 6.10 10.12 2.13
CA GLU A 54 7.07 11.21 2.37
C GLU A 54 8.36 10.66 3.02
N GLU A 55 8.25 9.78 4.02
CA GLU A 55 9.40 9.10 4.63
C GLU A 55 10.18 8.25 3.62
N MET A 56 9.48 7.60 2.65
CA MET A 56 10.09 6.86 1.55
C MET A 56 10.84 7.76 0.57
N GLY A 57 10.61 9.08 0.64
CA GLY A 57 11.30 10.10 -0.17
C GLY A 57 10.47 10.65 -1.32
N ALA A 58 9.17 10.41 -1.33
CA ALA A 58 8.25 11.04 -2.27
C ALA A 58 8.03 12.52 -1.92
N GLU A 59 7.84 13.33 -2.93
CA GLU A 59 7.22 14.66 -2.79
C GLU A 59 5.70 14.47 -2.88
N VAL A 60 4.99 14.82 -1.80
CA VAL A 60 3.53 14.71 -1.73
C VAL A 60 2.92 16.10 -1.65
N THR A 61 2.10 16.44 -2.62
CA THR A 61 1.30 17.68 -2.62
C THR A 61 -0.19 17.31 -2.60
N ARG A 62 -0.99 18.16 -1.95
CA ARG A 62 -2.41 17.89 -1.73
C ARG A 62 -3.23 19.16 -1.81
N GLY A 63 -4.44 19.07 -2.31
CA GLY A 63 -5.46 20.10 -2.29
C GLY A 63 -6.72 19.60 -1.59
N ASP A 64 -7.84 20.27 -1.80
CA ASP A 64 -9.07 19.92 -1.09
C ASP A 64 -9.63 18.55 -1.50
N ASP A 65 -9.47 18.17 -2.79
CA ASP A 65 -10.03 16.94 -3.37
C ASP A 65 -9.04 16.16 -4.24
N TRP A 66 -7.74 16.37 -4.05
CA TRP A 66 -6.70 15.69 -4.84
C TRP A 66 -5.41 15.49 -4.04
N ILE A 67 -4.66 14.48 -4.46
CA ILE A 67 -3.32 14.17 -3.97
C ILE A 67 -2.41 13.92 -5.17
N GLU A 68 -1.21 14.46 -5.15
CA GLU A 68 -0.15 14.19 -6.12
C GLU A 68 1.07 13.66 -5.39
N LEU A 69 1.62 12.55 -5.87
CA LEU A 69 2.85 11.95 -5.41
C LEU A 69 3.86 11.93 -6.55
N ASP A 70 5.08 12.41 -6.30
CA ASP A 70 6.19 12.41 -7.26
C ASP A 70 7.46 11.82 -6.59
N MET A 71 7.95 10.72 -7.11
CA MET A 71 9.23 10.13 -6.69
C MET A 71 10.42 10.73 -7.40
N GLN A 72 10.22 11.60 -8.39
CA GLN A 72 11.29 12.28 -9.15
C GLN A 72 12.31 11.29 -9.77
N GLY A 73 11.86 10.13 -10.22
CA GLY A 73 12.73 9.07 -10.74
C GLY A 73 13.59 8.36 -9.69
N LYS A 74 13.35 8.63 -8.40
CA LYS A 74 14.18 8.08 -7.32
C LYS A 74 13.61 6.73 -6.84
N ARG A 75 14.51 5.84 -6.46
CA ARG A 75 14.19 4.60 -5.77
C ARG A 75 13.74 4.93 -4.33
N PRO A 76 12.63 4.35 -3.82
CA PRO A 76 12.17 4.59 -2.47
C PRO A 76 13.18 4.14 -1.40
N LYS A 77 13.09 4.73 -0.21
CA LYS A 77 13.72 4.20 1.00
C LYS A 77 12.77 3.18 1.62
N ALA A 78 13.32 2.13 2.22
CA ALA A 78 12.52 1.21 3.03
C ALA A 78 12.10 1.90 4.34
N VAL A 79 10.80 1.80 4.68
CA VAL A 79 10.20 2.48 5.82
C VAL A 79 9.36 1.51 6.63
N SER A 80 9.65 1.45 7.94
CA SER A 80 8.90 0.63 8.88
C SER A 80 7.54 1.25 9.22
N PHE A 81 6.53 0.39 9.42
CA PHE A 81 5.22 0.80 9.87
C PHE A 81 4.49 -0.31 10.62
N ARG A 82 3.43 0.10 11.32
CA ARG A 82 2.52 -0.81 12.03
C ARG A 82 1.09 -0.50 11.63
N THR A 83 0.30 -1.54 11.37
CA THR A 83 -1.14 -1.38 11.14
C THR A 83 -1.85 -1.13 12.47
N LEU A 84 -2.78 -0.18 12.49
CA LEU A 84 -3.55 0.21 13.66
C LEU A 84 -4.97 0.61 13.21
N PRO A 85 -5.96 0.64 14.13
CA PRO A 85 -7.30 1.12 13.83
C PRO A 85 -7.29 2.58 13.34
N HIS A 86 -8.25 2.92 12.46
CA HIS A 86 -8.43 4.29 12.00
C HIS A 86 -8.42 5.32 13.16
N PRO A 87 -7.74 6.47 13.03
CA PRO A 87 -7.18 7.08 11.82
C PRO A 87 -5.72 6.70 11.48
N GLU A 88 -5.15 5.77 12.21
CA GLU A 88 -3.78 5.33 12.00
C GLU A 88 -3.61 4.51 10.70
N PHE A 89 -2.42 3.91 10.52
CA PHE A 89 -2.07 3.22 9.28
C PHE A 89 -2.97 2.01 9.01
N PRO A 90 -3.74 2.02 7.89
CA PRO A 90 -4.74 0.99 7.63
C PRO A 90 -4.11 -0.34 7.20
N THR A 91 -4.60 -1.45 7.76
CA THR A 91 -4.22 -2.80 7.37
C THR A 91 -4.46 -3.08 5.88
N ASP A 92 -5.41 -2.39 5.24
CA ASP A 92 -5.71 -2.52 3.81
C ASP A 92 -4.64 -1.91 2.88
N MET A 93 -3.69 -1.15 3.42
CA MET A 93 -2.51 -0.64 2.70
C MET A 93 -1.22 -1.42 3.03
N GLN A 94 -1.29 -2.39 3.93
CA GLN A 94 -0.11 -3.13 4.39
C GLN A 94 0.62 -3.83 3.22
N ALA A 95 -0.11 -4.58 2.40
CA ALA A 95 0.47 -5.34 1.29
C ALA A 95 1.07 -4.42 0.21
N GLN A 96 0.42 -3.30 -0.11
CA GLN A 96 0.90 -2.33 -1.09
C GLN A 96 2.20 -1.67 -0.65
N LEU A 97 2.29 -1.20 0.61
CA LEU A 97 3.53 -0.59 1.10
C LEU A 97 4.63 -1.65 1.33
N MET A 98 4.28 -2.90 1.64
CA MET A 98 5.25 -3.99 1.64
C MET A 98 5.87 -4.16 0.26
N ALA A 99 5.09 -4.16 -0.83
CA ALA A 99 5.61 -4.25 -2.19
C ALA A 99 6.57 -3.08 -2.53
N VAL A 100 6.25 -1.85 -2.10
CA VAL A 100 7.17 -0.71 -2.26
C VAL A 100 8.47 -0.93 -1.48
N ASN A 101 8.39 -1.45 -0.25
CA ASN A 101 9.56 -1.75 0.58
C ASN A 101 10.47 -2.84 -0.03
N VAL A 102 9.90 -3.80 -0.78
CA VAL A 102 10.67 -4.88 -1.43
C VAL A 102 11.78 -4.35 -2.33
N ILE A 103 11.53 -3.24 -3.03
CA ILE A 103 12.55 -2.59 -3.85
C ILE A 103 13.17 -1.37 -3.16
N GLY A 104 12.75 -1.05 -1.93
CA GLY A 104 13.23 0.09 -1.15
C GLY A 104 14.72 -0.05 -0.77
N ARG A 105 15.42 1.07 -0.60
CA ARG A 105 16.80 1.04 -0.07
C ARG A 105 16.79 0.80 1.43
N GLY A 106 17.50 -0.22 1.90
CA GLY A 106 17.61 -0.58 3.30
C GLY A 106 16.68 -1.73 3.69
N PHE A 107 16.19 -1.69 4.91
CA PHE A 107 15.25 -2.69 5.44
C PHE A 107 14.11 -2.00 6.19
N ALA A 108 12.99 -2.70 6.32
CA ALA A 108 11.82 -2.25 7.05
C ALA A 108 11.22 -3.38 7.87
N THR A 109 10.69 -3.06 9.04
CA THR A 109 9.86 -3.96 9.83
C THR A 109 8.39 -3.53 9.68
N ILE A 110 7.55 -4.47 9.29
CA ILE A 110 6.12 -4.27 9.12
C ILE A 110 5.41 -5.10 10.17
N SER A 111 4.69 -4.44 11.08
CA SER A 111 3.91 -5.10 12.14
C SER A 111 2.42 -5.09 11.80
N GLU A 112 1.83 -6.27 11.57
CA GLU A 112 0.39 -6.42 11.36
C GLU A 112 -0.29 -6.70 12.70
N THR A 113 -1.11 -5.77 13.18
CA THR A 113 -1.75 -5.88 14.50
C THR A 113 -3.28 -5.96 14.44
N ILE A 114 -3.85 -5.88 13.26
CA ILE A 114 -5.30 -5.92 13.04
C ILE A 114 -5.78 -7.33 12.69
N PHE A 115 -5.03 -8.03 11.83
CA PHE A 115 -5.36 -9.39 11.42
C PHE A 115 -4.26 -10.37 11.79
N GLU A 116 -4.63 -11.54 12.27
CA GLU A 116 -3.71 -12.56 12.75
C GLU A 116 -2.86 -13.20 11.64
N ASN A 117 -3.32 -13.17 10.39
CA ASN A 117 -2.67 -13.91 9.30
C ASN A 117 -2.81 -13.17 7.96
N ARG A 118 -2.20 -11.99 7.84
CA ARG A 118 -2.31 -11.15 6.63
C ARG A 118 -1.03 -11.02 5.82
N PHE A 119 -0.19 -12.07 5.82
CA PHE A 119 1.04 -12.13 5.02
C PHE A 119 0.97 -13.15 3.87
N MET A 120 -0.23 -13.46 3.39
CA MET A 120 -0.44 -14.46 2.33
C MET A 120 0.22 -14.10 0.99
N HIS A 121 0.51 -12.81 0.75
CA HIS A 121 1.24 -12.33 -0.43
C HIS A 121 2.76 -12.54 -0.34
N VAL A 122 3.30 -12.77 0.85
CA VAL A 122 4.77 -12.90 1.05
C VAL A 122 5.36 -14.06 0.26
N PRO A 123 4.79 -15.29 0.26
CA PRO A 123 5.32 -16.38 -0.56
C PRO A 123 5.38 -16.03 -2.06
N GLU A 124 4.39 -15.31 -2.56
CA GLU A 124 4.32 -14.92 -3.97
C GLU A 124 5.32 -13.80 -4.30
N LEU A 125 5.48 -12.79 -3.43
CA LEU A 125 6.55 -11.79 -3.57
C LEU A 125 7.93 -12.44 -3.49
N SER A 126 8.13 -13.43 -2.61
CA SER A 126 9.38 -14.18 -2.51
C SER A 126 9.67 -14.98 -3.78
N ARG A 127 8.64 -15.50 -4.45
CA ARG A 127 8.77 -16.15 -5.77
C ARG A 127 9.28 -15.19 -6.83
N MET A 128 8.94 -13.90 -6.72
CA MET A 128 9.46 -12.82 -7.56
C MET A 128 10.86 -12.31 -7.14
N GLY A 129 11.47 -12.92 -6.12
CA GLY A 129 12.81 -12.57 -5.64
C GLY A 129 12.84 -11.60 -4.47
N ALA A 130 11.71 -11.29 -3.84
CA ALA A 130 11.67 -10.47 -2.64
C ALA A 130 12.36 -11.16 -1.45
N ASN A 131 13.07 -10.39 -0.63
CA ASN A 131 13.70 -10.86 0.60
C ASN A 131 12.85 -10.42 1.81
N ILE A 132 11.97 -11.32 2.24
CA ILE A 132 11.02 -11.09 3.33
C ILE A 132 11.10 -12.25 4.31
N GLN A 133 11.23 -11.92 5.60
CA GLN A 133 11.19 -12.88 6.70
C GLN A 133 10.00 -12.55 7.60
N VAL A 134 9.13 -13.53 7.82
CA VAL A 134 7.93 -13.37 8.67
C VAL A 134 8.12 -14.12 9.97
N GLU A 135 7.91 -13.44 11.10
CA GLU A 135 7.91 -14.02 12.43
C GLU A 135 6.71 -13.49 13.21
N GLY A 136 5.72 -14.35 13.44
CA GLY A 136 4.47 -13.98 14.11
C GLY A 136 3.72 -12.88 13.34
N HIS A 137 3.56 -11.73 13.96
CA HIS A 137 2.88 -10.55 13.41
C HIS A 137 3.82 -9.56 12.71
N ASP A 138 5.10 -9.86 12.66
CA ASP A 138 6.12 -8.99 12.08
C ASP A 138 6.69 -9.59 10.79
N ALA A 139 6.93 -8.74 9.81
CA ALA A 139 7.66 -9.06 8.61
C ALA A 139 8.85 -8.12 8.46
N VAL A 140 10.05 -8.68 8.32
CA VAL A 140 11.27 -7.92 7.99
C VAL A 140 11.48 -8.01 6.49
N VAL A 141 11.43 -6.87 5.83
CA VAL A 141 11.65 -6.73 4.39
C VAL A 141 13.02 -6.10 4.16
N THR A 142 13.90 -6.82 3.46
CA THR A 142 15.18 -6.25 2.99
C THR A 142 15.05 -5.93 1.51
N GLY A 143 15.27 -4.68 1.15
CA GLY A 143 15.10 -4.23 -0.22
C GLY A 143 16.08 -4.88 -1.20
N VAL A 144 15.57 -5.32 -2.35
CA VAL A 144 16.35 -5.90 -3.45
C VAL A 144 16.52 -4.92 -4.59
N GLU A 145 17.56 -5.07 -5.41
CA GLU A 145 17.81 -4.18 -6.56
C GLU A 145 16.78 -4.38 -7.68
N THR A 146 16.41 -5.63 -7.94
CA THR A 146 15.49 -6.03 -9.01
C THR A 146 14.58 -7.15 -8.55
N LEU A 147 13.37 -7.18 -9.08
CA LEU A 147 12.47 -8.33 -9.00
C LEU A 147 12.47 -9.08 -10.34
N GLN A 148 12.20 -10.36 -10.28
CA GLN A 148 12.05 -11.22 -11.45
C GLN A 148 10.56 -11.56 -11.63
N ALA A 149 10.09 -11.51 -12.85
CA ALA A 149 8.76 -11.95 -13.17
C ALA A 149 8.58 -13.45 -12.88
N ALA A 150 7.41 -13.82 -12.40
CA ALA A 150 7.05 -15.20 -12.08
C ALA A 150 5.56 -15.45 -12.28
N PRO A 151 5.13 -16.70 -12.49
CA PRO A 151 3.74 -17.07 -12.27
C PRO A 151 3.40 -16.93 -10.78
N VAL A 152 2.39 -16.12 -10.46
CA VAL A 152 1.97 -15.83 -9.08
C VAL A 152 0.48 -16.06 -8.91
N MET A 153 0.04 -16.34 -7.69
CA MET A 153 -1.35 -16.61 -7.38
C MET A 153 -1.98 -15.47 -6.59
N ALA A 154 -2.97 -14.82 -7.22
CA ALA A 154 -3.77 -13.77 -6.59
C ALA A 154 -4.89 -14.41 -5.74
N THR A 155 -4.63 -14.65 -4.47
CA THR A 155 -5.53 -15.37 -3.55
C THR A 155 -6.39 -14.49 -2.68
N ASP A 156 -6.05 -13.22 -2.54
CA ASP A 156 -6.70 -12.24 -1.66
C ASP A 156 -6.75 -10.89 -2.37
N LEU A 157 -7.82 -10.12 -2.12
CA LEU A 157 -8.05 -8.82 -2.76
C LEU A 157 -6.86 -7.85 -2.59
N ARG A 158 -6.34 -7.71 -1.37
CA ARG A 158 -5.25 -6.76 -1.06
C ARG A 158 -3.89 -7.34 -1.46
N ALA A 159 -3.69 -8.64 -1.21
CA ALA A 159 -2.51 -9.36 -1.67
C ALA A 159 -2.34 -9.25 -3.18
N SER A 160 -3.42 -9.46 -3.94
CA SER A 160 -3.41 -9.36 -5.41
C SER A 160 -2.87 -8.03 -5.91
N PHE A 161 -3.29 -6.92 -5.29
CA PHE A 161 -2.81 -5.60 -5.71
C PHE A 161 -1.31 -5.42 -5.47
N SER A 162 -0.76 -5.96 -4.37
CA SER A 162 0.68 -5.91 -4.11
C SER A 162 1.50 -6.66 -5.17
N LEU A 163 0.96 -7.76 -5.71
CA LEU A 163 1.60 -8.51 -6.80
C LEU A 163 1.58 -7.73 -8.11
N VAL A 164 0.49 -7.01 -8.40
CA VAL A 164 0.43 -6.09 -9.56
C VAL A 164 1.50 -5.01 -9.42
N LEU A 165 1.64 -4.40 -8.23
CA LEU A 165 2.67 -3.38 -7.98
C LEU A 165 4.08 -3.95 -8.19
N ALA A 166 4.37 -5.13 -7.66
CA ALA A 166 5.65 -5.79 -7.84
C ALA A 166 5.92 -6.11 -9.34
N ALA A 167 4.90 -6.54 -10.08
CA ALA A 167 5.00 -6.83 -11.51
C ALA A 167 5.34 -5.59 -12.36
N LEU A 168 4.93 -4.38 -11.94
CA LEU A 168 5.28 -3.14 -12.66
C LEU A 168 6.79 -2.88 -12.73
N VAL A 169 7.57 -3.46 -11.82
CA VAL A 169 9.03 -3.25 -11.72
C VAL A 169 9.84 -4.53 -11.83
N ALA A 170 9.19 -5.67 -12.05
CA ALA A 170 9.85 -6.95 -12.26
C ALA A 170 10.36 -7.07 -13.71
N GLU A 171 11.51 -7.73 -13.87
CA GLU A 171 12.06 -8.05 -15.19
C GLU A 171 11.36 -9.28 -15.78
N GLY A 172 10.77 -9.15 -16.95
CA GLY A 172 10.07 -10.23 -17.66
C GLY A 172 8.55 -10.09 -17.66
N GLU A 173 7.84 -11.19 -17.82
CA GLU A 173 6.36 -11.26 -17.87
C GLU A 173 5.82 -12.01 -16.65
N THR A 174 5.04 -11.33 -15.83
CA THR A 174 4.36 -11.93 -14.66
C THR A 174 2.95 -12.39 -15.08
N LEU A 175 2.59 -13.61 -14.71
CA LEU A 175 1.31 -14.25 -15.03
C LEU A 175 0.50 -14.51 -13.76
#